data_af7d16eb34c6d707a7c4e9c63a6391f2
#
_entry.id   af7d16eb34c6d707a7c4e9c63a6391f2
#
_cell.length_a   1.000
_cell.length_b   1.000
_cell.length_c   1.000
_cell.angle_alpha   90.00
_cell.angle_beta   90.00
_cell.angle_gamma   90.00
#
_symmetry.space_group_name_H-M   'P 1'
#
loop_
_entity.id
_entity.type
_entity.pdbx_description
1 polymer ?
#
loop_
_entity_poly.entity_id
_entity_poly.type
_entity_poly.pdbx_seq_one_letter_code
_entity_poly.pdbx_strand_id
1 'polypeptide(L)'
;FEKNEQYFKRIYSVEKRGGGFDEAVIAQIPLFFDGKWKSDIVNDEGNVTEYIEADIGDPAISLDGKRIYFSSDMEGGEGGYDLYVSVYDKKKKSWGEPENLGPVINTSGNERFPYLSESGAFFFASDGHVGMGGLDIFRTEITVDGFSEPENLKYPINTPYDDFGIVFEDEEEQQGYLSSSRKNKKWKPRGGTDIYFIDKQLIFFEMKGFIMDTTINEPIEGARIELTG
;
A
#
# COMPACT_ATOMS: atom_id res chain seq x y z
N PHE A 1 -23.71 28.76 17.75
CA PHE A 1 -22.81 27.69 18.24
C PHE A 1 -22.77 26.64 17.13
N GLU A 2 -21.79 26.71 16.21
CA GLU A 2 -21.48 25.64 15.29
C GLU A 2 -20.89 24.50 16.12
N LYS A 3 -21.58 23.35 16.15
CA LYS A 3 -20.98 22.10 16.59
C LYS A 3 -19.89 21.78 15.57
N ASN A 4 -18.62 21.78 15.97
CA ASN A 4 -17.57 21.09 15.25
C ASN A 4 -17.95 19.61 15.25
N GLU A 5 -18.58 19.16 14.17
CA GLU A 5 -18.81 17.73 13.96
C GLU A 5 -17.46 17.13 13.57
N GLN A 6 -16.86 16.39 14.50
CA GLN A 6 -15.64 15.64 14.24
C GLN A 6 -16.04 14.31 13.58
N TYR A 7 -15.55 14.07 12.38
CA TYR A 7 -15.81 12.86 11.63
C TYR A 7 -14.59 11.95 11.68
N PHE A 8 -14.80 10.68 12.04
CA PHE A 8 -13.76 9.66 12.03
C PHE A 8 -13.97 8.69 10.87
N LYS A 9 -12.88 8.29 10.21
CA LYS A 9 -12.93 7.28 9.15
C LYS A 9 -13.10 5.89 9.72
N ARG A 10 -13.87 5.05 9.02
CA ARG A 10 -14.12 3.66 9.39
C ARG A 10 -14.09 2.76 8.16
N ILE A 11 -13.74 1.51 8.37
CA ILE A 11 -13.78 0.45 7.36
C ILE A 11 -15.12 -0.25 7.45
N TYR A 12 -15.75 -0.45 6.30
CA TYR A 12 -17.00 -1.19 6.18
C TYR A 12 -16.79 -2.44 5.33
N SER A 13 -17.46 -3.53 5.72
CA SER A 13 -17.54 -4.76 4.94
C SER A 13 -18.92 -4.89 4.29
N VAL A 14 -18.95 -5.45 3.10
CA VAL A 14 -20.20 -5.73 2.36
C VAL A 14 -20.17 -7.16 1.87
N GLU A 15 -21.20 -7.94 2.18
CA GLU A 15 -21.33 -9.30 1.64
C GLU A 15 -21.99 -9.26 0.26
N LYS A 16 -21.42 -10.01 -0.69
CA LYS A 16 -22.03 -10.22 -2.00
C LYS A 16 -22.99 -11.40 -1.93
N ARG A 17 -24.28 -11.17 -2.23
CA ARG A 17 -25.31 -12.21 -2.28
C ARG A 17 -26.05 -12.19 -3.62
N GLY A 18 -26.04 -13.34 -4.30
CA GLY A 18 -26.71 -13.46 -5.59
C GLY A 18 -26.24 -12.43 -6.62
N GLY A 19 -27.13 -11.60 -7.11
CA GLY A 19 -26.83 -10.52 -8.08
C GLY A 19 -26.58 -9.15 -7.49
N GLY A 20 -26.44 -9.01 -6.15
CA GLY A 20 -26.31 -7.74 -5.46
C GLY A 20 -25.36 -7.80 -4.27
N PHE A 21 -25.35 -6.73 -3.51
CA PHE A 21 -24.62 -6.60 -2.26
C PHE A 21 -25.60 -6.35 -1.12
N ASP A 22 -25.28 -6.87 0.07
CA ASP A 22 -25.99 -6.54 1.29
C ASP A 22 -25.66 -5.09 1.74
N GLU A 23 -26.35 -4.63 2.78
CA GLU A 23 -26.03 -3.38 3.45
C GLU A 23 -24.61 -3.40 4.01
N ALA A 24 -23.93 -2.25 3.93
CA ALA A 24 -22.57 -2.12 4.45
C ALA A 24 -22.58 -2.14 5.99
N VAL A 25 -21.74 -3.01 6.56
CA VAL A 25 -21.59 -3.18 8.01
C VAL A 25 -20.20 -2.74 8.42
N ILE A 26 -20.10 -2.00 9.54
CA ILE A 26 -18.80 -1.56 10.05
C ILE A 26 -17.94 -2.77 10.43
N ALA A 27 -16.69 -2.78 9.99
CA ALA A 27 -15.71 -3.76 10.42
C ALA A 27 -15.26 -3.39 11.84
N GLN A 28 -15.73 -4.16 12.82
CA GLN A 28 -15.41 -3.96 14.25
C GLN A 28 -13.95 -4.35 14.53
N ILE A 29 -13.02 -3.45 14.16
CA ILE A 29 -11.59 -3.59 14.46
C ILE A 29 -11.31 -2.77 15.71
N PRO A 30 -10.73 -3.38 16.78
CA PRO A 30 -10.39 -2.63 18.00
C PRO A 30 -9.34 -1.54 17.71
N LEU A 31 -9.48 -0.38 18.32
CA LEU A 31 -8.52 0.73 18.26
C LEU A 31 -7.94 0.98 19.66
N PHE A 32 -6.67 1.33 19.73
CA PHE A 32 -6.02 1.69 20.98
C PHE A 32 -6.25 3.17 21.26
N PHE A 33 -6.89 3.45 22.41
CA PHE A 33 -7.21 4.82 22.82
C PHE A 33 -7.30 4.90 24.35
N ASP A 34 -6.72 5.94 24.92
CA ASP A 34 -6.67 6.17 26.40
C ASP A 34 -6.16 4.92 27.14
N GLY A 35 -5.05 4.34 26.63
CA GLY A 35 -4.37 3.20 27.24
C GLY A 35 -5.11 1.87 27.19
N LYS A 36 -6.14 1.71 26.35
CA LYS A 36 -6.96 0.49 26.22
C LYS A 36 -7.40 0.20 24.80
N TRP A 37 -7.54 -1.09 24.51
CA TRP A 37 -8.24 -1.53 23.30
C TRP A 37 -9.74 -1.34 23.45
N LYS A 38 -10.34 -0.62 22.52
CA LYS A 38 -11.77 -0.31 22.47
C LYS A 38 -12.30 -0.54 21.07
N SER A 39 -13.60 -0.74 20.93
CA SER A 39 -14.31 -0.74 19.65
C SER A 39 -15.42 0.29 19.70
N ASP A 40 -15.80 0.81 18.51
CA ASP A 40 -16.96 1.67 18.40
C ASP A 40 -18.20 0.97 18.98
N ILE A 41 -19.06 1.73 19.61
CA ILE A 41 -20.32 1.19 20.14
C ILE A 41 -21.37 1.24 19.01
N VAL A 42 -21.94 0.07 18.70
CA VAL A 42 -23.02 -0.06 17.72
C VAL A 42 -24.32 -0.46 18.41
N ASN A 43 -25.44 0.03 17.90
CA ASN A 43 -26.77 -0.36 18.34
C ASN A 43 -27.23 -1.68 17.67
N ASP A 44 -28.42 -2.18 18.04
CA ASP A 44 -28.98 -3.43 17.52
C ASP A 44 -29.25 -3.39 15.99
N GLU A 45 -29.33 -2.19 15.41
CA GLU A 45 -29.48 -1.96 13.97
C GLU A 45 -28.13 -1.90 13.22
N GLY A 46 -27.01 -1.98 13.95
CA GLY A 46 -25.65 -1.91 13.38
C GLY A 46 -25.13 -0.49 13.14
N ASN A 47 -25.86 0.54 13.59
CA ASN A 47 -25.39 1.93 13.49
C ASN A 47 -24.43 2.27 14.62
N VAL A 48 -23.35 2.98 14.32
CA VAL A 48 -22.38 3.46 15.31
C VAL A 48 -23.03 4.58 16.13
N THR A 49 -23.07 4.41 17.44
CA THR A 49 -23.61 5.38 18.40
C THR A 49 -22.53 6.14 19.15
N GLU A 50 -21.33 5.54 19.26
CA GLU A 50 -20.15 6.17 19.85
C GLU A 50 -18.90 5.73 19.11
N TYR A 51 -18.09 6.68 18.66
CA TYR A 51 -16.84 6.46 17.96
C TYR A 51 -15.64 6.56 18.90
N ILE A 52 -14.63 5.72 18.67
CA ILE A 52 -13.31 5.93 19.22
C ILE A 52 -12.62 7.08 18.47
N GLU A 53 -11.96 7.99 19.19
CA GLU A 53 -11.32 9.18 18.63
C GLU A 53 -10.00 8.84 17.89
N ALA A 54 -10.08 7.98 16.88
CA ALA A 54 -9.01 7.65 15.97
C ALA A 54 -9.60 7.28 14.61
N ASP A 55 -8.87 7.58 13.54
CA ASP A 55 -9.21 7.17 12.19
C ASP A 55 -8.72 5.74 11.91
N ILE A 56 -9.47 5.01 11.10
CA ILE A 56 -9.07 3.75 10.49
C ILE A 56 -9.50 3.74 9.03
N GLY A 57 -8.55 3.55 8.12
CA GLY A 57 -8.81 3.65 6.68
C GLY A 57 -7.85 2.88 5.82
N ASP A 58 -7.97 3.08 4.52
CA ASP A 58 -7.09 2.53 3.49
C ASP A 58 -6.91 0.98 3.61
N PRO A 59 -8.00 0.17 3.65
CA PRO A 59 -7.91 -1.24 3.93
C PRO A 59 -7.34 -2.06 2.79
N ALA A 60 -6.47 -3.04 3.11
CA ALA A 60 -6.02 -4.09 2.20
C ALA A 60 -6.19 -5.46 2.87
N ILE A 61 -6.80 -6.40 2.16
CA ILE A 61 -7.04 -7.76 2.65
C ILE A 61 -5.98 -8.70 2.09
N SER A 62 -5.42 -9.58 2.93
CA SER A 62 -4.54 -10.64 2.46
C SER A 62 -5.26 -11.60 1.52
N LEU A 63 -4.53 -12.25 0.60
CA LEU A 63 -5.10 -13.17 -0.39
C LEU A 63 -5.90 -14.33 0.23
N ASP A 64 -5.53 -14.76 1.45
CA ASP A 64 -6.25 -15.80 2.20
C ASP A 64 -7.45 -15.27 3.00
N GLY A 65 -7.70 -13.96 2.95
CA GLY A 65 -8.82 -13.28 3.61
C GLY A 65 -8.74 -13.26 5.14
N LYS A 66 -7.57 -13.56 5.73
CA LYS A 66 -7.43 -13.69 7.19
C LYS A 66 -6.78 -12.50 7.86
N ARG A 67 -6.09 -11.64 7.10
CA ARG A 67 -5.46 -10.44 7.60
C ARG A 67 -6.03 -9.23 6.89
N ILE A 68 -6.22 -8.17 7.64
CA ILE A 68 -6.52 -6.84 7.10
C ILE A 68 -5.39 -5.91 7.51
N TYR A 69 -4.78 -5.27 6.53
CA TYR A 69 -3.84 -4.19 6.70
C TYR A 69 -4.59 -2.87 6.54
N PHE A 70 -4.22 -1.86 7.30
CA PHE A 70 -4.90 -0.56 7.27
C PHE A 70 -4.03 0.55 7.86
N SER A 71 -4.37 1.80 7.58
CA SER A 71 -3.76 2.95 8.21
C SER A 71 -4.61 3.46 9.37
N SER A 72 -3.96 3.93 10.44
CA SER A 72 -4.63 4.54 11.60
C SER A 72 -3.70 5.53 12.30
N ASP A 73 -4.29 6.58 12.87
CA ASP A 73 -3.65 7.55 13.76
C ASP A 73 -3.89 7.22 15.25
N MET A 74 -4.23 5.96 15.56
CA MET A 74 -4.47 5.55 16.95
C MET A 74 -3.21 5.68 17.80
N GLU A 75 -3.41 5.89 19.11
CA GLU A 75 -2.33 6.07 20.08
C GLU A 75 -1.31 4.91 20.05
N GLY A 76 -0.06 5.24 20.29
CA GLY A 76 1.03 4.26 20.41
C GLY A 76 1.70 3.88 19.09
N GLY A 77 1.44 4.64 18.01
CA GLY A 77 2.17 4.55 16.76
C GLY A 77 3.54 5.23 16.78
N GLU A 78 4.24 5.18 15.64
CA GLU A 78 5.57 5.79 15.46
C GLU A 78 5.45 7.26 14.96
N GLY A 79 4.35 7.59 14.25
CA GLY A 79 4.18 8.87 13.60
C GLY A 79 2.77 9.41 13.59
N GLY A 80 2.35 9.89 12.44
CA GLY A 80 0.99 10.38 12.19
C GLY A 80 0.04 9.20 11.92
N TYR A 81 -0.14 8.83 10.65
CA TYR A 81 -0.79 7.58 10.28
C TYR A 81 0.24 6.48 10.17
N ASP A 82 0.07 5.42 10.95
CA ASP A 82 0.87 4.21 10.86
C ASP A 82 0.08 3.06 10.21
N LEU A 83 0.79 2.09 9.66
CA LEU A 83 0.23 0.84 9.16
C LEU A 83 0.17 -0.22 10.24
N TYR A 84 -0.98 -0.87 10.29
CA TYR A 84 -1.31 -1.95 11.21
C TYR A 84 -1.83 -3.16 10.48
N VAL A 85 -1.77 -4.32 11.13
CA VAL A 85 -2.41 -5.55 10.68
C VAL A 85 -3.31 -6.11 11.79
N SER A 86 -4.51 -6.56 11.42
CA SER A 86 -5.38 -7.33 12.30
C SER A 86 -5.69 -8.68 11.70
N VAL A 87 -5.82 -9.70 12.55
CA VAL A 87 -6.10 -11.08 12.16
C VAL A 87 -7.53 -11.44 12.51
N TYR A 88 -8.26 -12.01 11.56
CA TYR A 88 -9.63 -12.46 11.76
C TYR A 88 -9.70 -13.78 12.53
N ASP A 89 -10.30 -13.78 13.71
CA ASP A 89 -10.59 -14.98 14.49
C ASP A 89 -11.93 -15.60 14.04
N LYS A 90 -11.83 -16.68 13.27
CA LYS A 90 -13.02 -17.42 12.77
C LYS A 90 -13.90 -17.97 13.88
N LYS A 91 -13.37 -18.28 15.07
CA LYS A 91 -14.14 -18.82 16.19
C LYS A 91 -14.94 -17.72 16.87
N LYS A 92 -14.32 -16.58 17.09
CA LYS A 92 -14.95 -15.38 17.66
C LYS A 92 -15.78 -14.61 16.65
N LYS A 93 -15.55 -14.84 15.34
CA LYS A 93 -16.13 -14.08 14.22
C LYS A 93 -15.85 -12.57 14.34
N SER A 94 -14.65 -12.22 14.75
CA SER A 94 -14.22 -10.83 14.97
C SER A 94 -12.76 -10.64 14.57
N TRP A 95 -12.40 -9.42 14.27
CA TRP A 95 -11.03 -9.00 14.14
C TRP A 95 -10.35 -8.96 15.51
N GLY A 96 -9.08 -9.35 15.55
CA GLY A 96 -8.24 -9.26 16.75
C GLY A 96 -7.71 -7.85 16.98
N GLU A 97 -7.01 -7.66 18.11
CA GLU A 97 -6.25 -6.44 18.36
C GLU A 97 -5.20 -6.24 17.27
N PRO A 98 -5.14 -5.04 16.68
CA PRO A 98 -4.15 -4.74 15.65
C PRO A 98 -2.71 -4.75 16.17
N GLU A 99 -1.81 -5.17 15.32
CA GLU A 99 -0.37 -5.11 15.52
C GLU A 99 0.22 -4.03 14.62
N ASN A 100 1.03 -3.12 15.19
CA ASN A 100 1.79 -2.12 14.42
C ASN A 100 2.83 -2.83 13.56
N LEU A 101 3.00 -2.46 12.29
CA LEU A 101 3.96 -3.11 11.39
C LEU A 101 5.43 -2.84 11.74
N GLY A 102 5.67 -1.99 12.74
CA GLY A 102 6.98 -1.71 13.30
C GLY A 102 7.82 -0.70 12.50
N PRO A 103 8.99 -0.32 13.04
CA PRO A 103 9.78 0.83 12.56
C PRO A 103 10.50 0.59 11.23
N VAL A 104 10.45 -0.61 10.65
CA VAL A 104 10.93 -0.86 9.28
C VAL A 104 9.93 -0.26 8.27
N ILE A 105 8.64 -0.32 8.59
CA ILE A 105 7.55 0.19 7.75
C ILE A 105 7.13 1.58 8.20
N ASN A 106 6.83 1.73 9.49
CA ASN A 106 6.30 2.96 10.06
C ASN A 106 7.43 3.91 10.47
N THR A 107 7.20 5.19 10.24
CA THR A 107 8.16 6.27 10.51
C THR A 107 7.52 7.35 11.37
N SER A 108 8.21 8.45 11.62
CA SER A 108 7.60 9.63 12.24
C SER A 108 6.67 10.42 11.32
N GLY A 109 6.53 10.01 10.06
CA GLY A 109 5.63 10.58 9.05
C GLY A 109 4.26 9.91 9.04
N ASN A 110 3.76 9.71 7.84
CA ASN A 110 2.51 9.03 7.58
C ASN A 110 2.74 7.86 6.63
N GLU A 111 2.30 6.67 7.01
CA GLU A 111 2.28 5.48 6.19
C GLU A 111 0.83 5.11 5.88
N ARG A 112 0.49 5.05 4.58
CA ARG A 112 -0.89 4.92 4.12
C ARG A 112 -1.01 4.02 2.89
N PHE A 113 -2.25 3.70 2.52
CA PHE A 113 -2.60 2.98 1.29
C PHE A 113 -1.84 1.67 1.11
N PRO A 114 -1.88 0.75 2.11
CA PRO A 114 -1.26 -0.56 1.96
C PRO A 114 -1.92 -1.34 0.83
N TYR A 115 -1.12 -2.12 0.10
CA TYR A 115 -1.58 -3.03 -0.93
C TYR A 115 -0.73 -4.30 -0.92
N LEU A 116 -1.37 -5.45 -1.00
CA LEU A 116 -0.72 -6.76 -1.12
C LEU A 116 -0.95 -7.30 -2.52
N SER A 117 0.11 -7.40 -3.33
CA SER A 117 0.03 -7.93 -4.69
C SER A 117 -0.18 -9.45 -4.71
N GLU A 118 -0.60 -9.98 -5.84
CA GLU A 118 -0.72 -11.42 -6.05
C GLU A 118 0.63 -12.14 -5.98
N SER A 119 1.73 -11.45 -6.30
CA SER A 119 3.11 -11.96 -6.11
C SER A 119 3.49 -12.14 -4.65
N GLY A 120 2.75 -11.54 -3.71
CA GLY A 120 3.03 -11.52 -2.28
C GLY A 120 3.86 -10.31 -1.82
N ALA A 121 4.22 -9.40 -2.72
CA ALA A 121 4.88 -8.16 -2.36
C ALA A 121 3.91 -7.20 -1.67
N PHE A 122 4.42 -6.42 -0.72
CA PHE A 122 3.66 -5.43 0.03
C PHE A 122 4.05 -4.02 -0.41
N PHE A 123 3.05 -3.22 -0.75
CA PHE A 123 3.20 -1.84 -1.17
C PHE A 123 2.52 -0.91 -0.19
N PHE A 124 3.06 0.29 -0.03
CA PHE A 124 2.46 1.35 0.76
C PHE A 124 2.97 2.71 0.30
N ALA A 125 2.32 3.77 0.73
CA ALA A 125 2.77 5.13 0.50
C ALA A 125 3.24 5.76 1.81
N SER A 126 4.36 6.51 1.77
CA SER A 126 4.93 7.19 2.93
C SER A 126 5.47 8.56 2.57
N ASP A 127 5.32 9.51 3.50
CA ASP A 127 5.99 10.81 3.49
C ASP A 127 7.15 10.90 4.50
N GLY A 128 7.39 9.83 5.27
CA GLY A 128 8.46 9.75 6.26
C GLY A 128 9.71 9.02 5.78
N HIS A 129 9.60 8.03 4.88
CA HIS A 129 10.74 7.41 4.22
C HIS A 129 11.38 8.36 3.20
N VAL A 130 12.68 8.11 2.88
CA VAL A 130 13.40 8.93 1.90
C VAL A 130 12.77 8.79 0.52
N GLY A 131 12.14 9.88 0.07
CA GLY A 131 11.32 9.93 -1.14
C GLY A 131 11.71 11.06 -2.09
N MET A 132 10.82 11.33 -3.05
CA MET A 132 10.96 12.36 -4.10
C MET A 132 9.98 13.51 -3.91
N GLY A 133 8.85 13.27 -3.23
CA GLY A 133 7.73 14.18 -3.10
C GLY A 133 7.16 14.26 -1.70
N GLY A 134 5.85 14.30 -1.61
CA GLY A 134 5.09 14.10 -0.38
C GLY A 134 4.95 12.62 -0.11
N LEU A 135 3.77 12.03 -0.33
CA LEU A 135 3.62 10.58 -0.33
C LEU A 135 4.31 9.97 -1.53
N ASP A 136 5.24 9.06 -1.29
CA ASP A 136 5.89 8.22 -2.29
C ASP A 136 5.54 6.76 -2.07
N ILE A 137 5.48 5.96 -3.15
CA ILE A 137 5.15 4.53 -3.10
C ILE A 137 6.42 3.72 -2.87
N PHE A 138 6.35 2.83 -1.88
CA PHE A 138 7.41 1.89 -1.50
C PHE A 138 6.93 0.46 -1.70
N ARG A 139 7.89 -0.43 -1.96
CA ARG A 139 7.69 -1.88 -2.06
C ARG A 139 8.57 -2.59 -1.05
N THR A 140 8.04 -3.60 -0.40
CA THR A 140 8.79 -4.48 0.52
C THR A 140 8.28 -5.92 0.38
N GLU A 141 9.07 -6.87 0.88
CA GLU A 141 8.69 -8.28 0.95
C GLU A 141 8.28 -8.65 2.38
N ILE A 142 7.24 -9.47 2.50
CA ILE A 142 6.88 -10.06 3.79
C ILE A 142 7.78 -11.28 4.01
N THR A 143 8.55 -11.27 5.09
CA THR A 143 9.50 -12.32 5.46
C THR A 143 9.03 -13.05 6.73
N VAL A 144 9.76 -14.08 7.14
CA VAL A 144 9.50 -14.79 8.40
C VAL A 144 9.79 -13.94 9.64
N ASP A 145 10.65 -12.93 9.50
CA ASP A 145 11.08 -12.03 10.57
C ASP A 145 10.37 -10.66 10.53
N GLY A 146 9.36 -10.50 9.64
CA GLY A 146 8.63 -9.25 9.45
C GLY A 146 8.69 -8.75 8.01
N PHE A 147 9.16 -7.54 7.79
CA PHE A 147 9.29 -6.92 6.48
C PHE A 147 10.76 -6.69 6.11
N SER A 148 11.07 -6.82 4.82
CA SER A 148 12.37 -6.36 4.30
C SER A 148 12.42 -4.83 4.29
N GLU A 149 13.64 -4.27 4.15
CA GLU A 149 13.81 -2.82 3.99
C GLU A 149 13.00 -2.31 2.79
N PRO A 150 12.16 -1.26 2.95
CA PRO A 150 11.33 -0.74 1.87
C PRO A 150 12.15 -0.11 0.75
N GLU A 151 11.83 -0.46 -0.49
CA GLU A 151 12.41 0.11 -1.69
C GLU A 151 11.49 1.17 -2.29
N ASN A 152 11.98 2.41 -2.48
CA ASN A 152 11.28 3.46 -3.20
C ASN A 152 11.16 3.08 -4.68
N LEU A 153 9.95 3.12 -5.27
CA LEU A 153 9.72 2.75 -6.67
C LEU A 153 10.28 3.75 -7.68
N LYS A 154 10.75 4.91 -7.22
CA LYS A 154 11.42 5.94 -8.01
C LYS A 154 10.59 6.43 -9.20
N TYR A 155 11.18 7.35 -9.98
CA TYR A 155 10.58 7.82 -11.23
C TYR A 155 10.54 6.68 -12.28
N PRO A 156 9.46 6.54 -13.05
CA PRO A 156 8.31 7.46 -13.18
C PRO A 156 7.11 7.15 -12.25
N ILE A 157 7.20 6.16 -11.37
CA ILE A 157 6.14 5.83 -10.43
C ILE A 157 6.01 6.97 -9.41
N ASN A 158 7.09 7.26 -8.70
CA ASN A 158 7.16 8.39 -7.77
C ASN A 158 7.64 9.68 -8.46
N THR A 159 7.11 10.80 -8.03
CA THR A 159 7.37 12.15 -8.56
C THR A 159 7.53 13.15 -7.42
N PRO A 160 7.88 14.43 -7.67
CA PRO A 160 7.89 15.46 -6.63
C PRO A 160 6.50 15.88 -6.10
N TYR A 161 5.48 15.04 -6.27
CA TYR A 161 4.11 15.22 -5.81
C TYR A 161 3.71 14.02 -4.95
N ASP A 162 2.45 13.99 -4.48
CA ASP A 162 1.93 12.81 -3.80
C ASP A 162 1.62 11.72 -4.81
N ASP A 163 2.19 10.54 -4.59
CA ASP A 163 1.97 9.33 -5.37
C ASP A 163 1.59 8.20 -4.40
N PHE A 164 0.40 7.57 -4.60
CA PHE A 164 -0.15 6.63 -3.64
C PHE A 164 -1.18 5.69 -4.25
N GLY A 165 -1.65 4.69 -3.48
CA GLY A 165 -2.75 3.82 -3.83
C GLY A 165 -2.50 2.99 -5.07
N ILE A 166 -1.28 2.40 -5.20
CA ILE A 166 -0.93 1.51 -6.30
C ILE A 166 -1.70 0.20 -6.21
N VAL A 167 -2.13 -0.31 -7.37
CA VAL A 167 -2.70 -1.65 -7.53
C VAL A 167 -2.24 -2.23 -8.86
N PHE A 168 -2.02 -3.53 -8.94
CA PHE A 168 -1.64 -4.23 -10.16
C PHE A 168 -2.75 -5.16 -10.65
N GLU A 169 -2.82 -5.39 -11.97
CA GLU A 169 -3.78 -6.26 -12.63
C GLU A 169 -3.25 -7.70 -12.78
N ASP A 170 -1.95 -7.90 -12.60
CA ASP A 170 -1.25 -9.17 -12.86
C ASP A 170 -0.20 -9.48 -11.78
N GLU A 171 0.13 -10.79 -11.64
CA GLU A 171 1.14 -11.29 -10.69
C GLU A 171 2.54 -10.75 -11.00
N GLU A 172 2.85 -10.45 -12.26
CA GLU A 172 4.14 -9.94 -12.70
C GLU A 172 4.32 -8.45 -12.44
N GLU A 173 3.28 -7.79 -11.89
CA GLU A 173 3.28 -6.35 -11.59
C GLU A 173 3.63 -5.48 -12.81
N GLN A 174 3.18 -5.91 -14.01
CA GLN A 174 3.48 -5.21 -15.26
C GLN A 174 2.48 -4.08 -15.54
N GLN A 175 1.20 -4.34 -15.30
CA GLN A 175 0.13 -3.37 -15.55
C GLN A 175 -0.64 -3.07 -14.27
N GLY A 176 -1.05 -1.80 -14.12
CA GLY A 176 -1.74 -1.39 -12.90
C GLY A 176 -2.14 0.08 -12.90
N TYR A 177 -2.53 0.56 -11.75
CA TYR A 177 -2.97 1.94 -11.55
C TYR A 177 -2.36 2.51 -10.29
N LEU A 178 -2.16 3.81 -10.27
CA LEU A 178 -1.80 4.59 -9.09
C LEU A 178 -2.58 5.90 -9.06
N SER A 179 -2.74 6.46 -7.88
CA SER A 179 -3.24 7.82 -7.68
C SER A 179 -2.08 8.79 -7.54
N SER A 180 -2.18 9.97 -8.18
CA SER A 180 -1.14 10.98 -8.08
C SER A 180 -1.68 12.40 -8.17
N SER A 181 -1.09 13.32 -7.41
CA SER A 181 -1.34 14.76 -7.51
C SER A 181 -0.41 15.47 -8.51
N ARG A 182 0.35 14.69 -9.32
CA ARG A 182 1.28 15.22 -10.33
C ARG A 182 0.57 16.08 -11.37
N LYS A 183 1.23 17.18 -11.76
CA LYS A 183 0.72 18.08 -12.79
C LYS A 183 1.16 17.61 -14.17
N ASN A 184 0.21 17.36 -15.06
CA ASN A 184 0.47 17.07 -16.45
C ASN A 184 0.22 18.33 -17.31
N LYS A 185 1.22 18.75 -18.10
CA LYS A 185 1.10 19.94 -18.98
C LYS A 185 0.10 19.76 -20.12
N LYS A 186 -0.17 18.51 -20.53
CA LYS A 186 -1.09 18.18 -21.64
C LYS A 186 -2.54 18.05 -21.19
N TRP A 187 -2.77 17.68 -19.94
CA TRP A 187 -4.11 17.43 -19.39
C TRP A 187 -4.32 18.38 -18.22
N LYS A 188 -5.38 19.17 -18.28
CA LYS A 188 -5.77 19.97 -17.11
C LYS A 188 -6.37 19.00 -16.08
N PRO A 189 -5.73 18.80 -14.93
CA PRO A 189 -6.31 17.98 -13.85
C PRO A 189 -7.68 18.54 -13.47
N ARG A 190 -8.65 17.66 -13.25
CA ARG A 190 -10.01 18.07 -12.81
C ARG A 190 -10.15 18.08 -11.29
N GLY A 191 -9.06 17.90 -10.55
CA GLY A 191 -9.04 17.87 -9.09
C GLY A 191 -7.63 17.97 -8.56
N GLY A 192 -7.44 17.63 -7.28
CA GLY A 192 -6.12 17.56 -6.65
C GLY A 192 -5.34 16.30 -7.03
N THR A 193 -6.04 15.21 -7.38
CA THR A 193 -5.48 13.87 -7.64
C THR A 193 -6.18 13.23 -8.83
N ASP A 194 -5.42 12.56 -9.68
CA ASP A 194 -5.89 11.78 -10.83
C ASP A 194 -5.37 10.34 -10.74
N ILE A 195 -6.04 9.40 -11.45
CA ILE A 195 -5.61 8.00 -11.58
C ILE A 195 -4.76 7.87 -12.83
N TYR A 196 -3.59 7.24 -12.68
CA TYR A 196 -2.64 6.98 -13.75
C TYR A 196 -2.52 5.48 -14.00
N PHE A 197 -2.51 5.10 -15.28
CA PHE A 197 -2.25 3.74 -15.71
C PHE A 197 -0.74 3.49 -15.76
N ILE A 198 -0.31 2.36 -15.21
CA ILE A 198 1.06 1.85 -15.27
C ILE A 198 1.11 0.78 -16.35
N ASP A 199 2.10 0.87 -17.24
CA ASP A 199 2.43 -0.16 -18.21
C ASP A 199 3.96 -0.28 -18.28
N LYS A 200 4.51 -1.27 -17.56
CA LYS A 200 5.95 -1.52 -17.50
C LYS A 200 6.36 -2.26 -18.77
N GLN A 201 6.71 -1.52 -19.80
CA GLN A 201 7.23 -2.12 -21.01
C GLN A 201 8.63 -2.69 -20.79
N LEU A 202 8.82 -3.95 -21.12
CA LEU A 202 10.15 -4.54 -21.15
C LEU A 202 10.95 -3.91 -22.30
N ILE A 203 12.00 -3.19 -21.95
CA ILE A 203 12.91 -2.62 -22.95
C ILE A 203 13.99 -3.66 -23.23
N PHE A 204 13.94 -4.24 -24.41
CA PHE A 204 14.98 -5.14 -24.89
C PHE A 204 16.08 -4.36 -25.60
N PHE A 205 17.30 -4.52 -25.15
CA PHE A 205 18.48 -4.02 -25.83
C PHE A 205 19.15 -5.19 -26.55
N GLU A 206 19.30 -5.09 -27.86
CA GLU A 206 20.13 -6.00 -28.63
C GLU A 206 21.52 -5.39 -28.76
N MET A 207 22.55 -6.07 -28.26
CA MET A 207 23.94 -5.68 -28.46
C MET A 207 24.59 -6.66 -29.42
N LYS A 208 25.09 -6.14 -30.53
CA LYS A 208 25.87 -6.90 -31.54
C LYS A 208 27.30 -6.43 -31.49
N GLY A 209 28.22 -7.37 -31.42
CA GLY A 209 29.65 -7.09 -31.44
C GLY A 209 30.44 -8.33 -31.85
N PHE A 210 31.71 -8.12 -32.09
CA PHE A 210 32.65 -9.21 -32.38
C PHE A 210 33.77 -9.14 -31.32
N ILE A 211 34.13 -10.31 -30.77
CA ILE A 211 35.35 -10.44 -30.00
C ILE A 211 36.47 -10.83 -30.97
N MET A 212 37.47 -10.00 -31.02
CA MET A 212 38.61 -10.17 -31.95
C MET A 212 39.86 -10.45 -31.16
N ASP A 213 40.67 -11.39 -31.63
CA ASP A 213 42.05 -11.51 -31.19
C ASP A 213 42.85 -10.33 -31.78
N THR A 214 43.39 -9.49 -30.91
CA THR A 214 44.14 -8.28 -31.31
C THR A 214 45.48 -8.60 -31.92
N THR A 215 45.97 -9.83 -31.80
CA THR A 215 47.27 -10.25 -32.35
C THR A 215 47.17 -10.70 -33.81
N ILE A 216 46.10 -11.40 -34.12
CA ILE A 216 45.88 -11.97 -35.48
C ILE A 216 44.73 -11.29 -36.22
N ASN A 217 43.99 -10.39 -35.53
CA ASN A 217 42.85 -9.65 -36.06
C ASN A 217 41.74 -10.55 -36.63
N GLU A 218 41.49 -11.70 -35.99
CA GLU A 218 40.43 -12.64 -36.34
C GLU A 218 39.43 -12.80 -35.23
N PRO A 219 38.16 -13.14 -35.53
CA PRO A 219 37.15 -13.42 -34.51
C PRO A 219 37.53 -14.63 -33.64
N ILE A 220 37.30 -14.51 -32.34
CA ILE A 220 37.49 -15.63 -31.40
C ILE A 220 36.23 -16.47 -31.36
N GLU A 221 36.31 -17.68 -31.89
CA GLU A 221 35.20 -18.64 -31.83
C GLU A 221 34.96 -19.13 -30.42
N GLY A 222 33.69 -19.25 -30.03
CA GLY A 222 33.27 -19.79 -28.72
C GLY A 222 33.54 -18.86 -27.51
N ALA A 223 33.87 -17.60 -27.75
CA ALA A 223 34.00 -16.62 -26.68
C ALA A 223 32.66 -16.41 -25.96
N ARG A 224 32.66 -16.50 -24.61
CA ARG A 224 31.50 -16.21 -23.78
C ARG A 224 31.63 -14.81 -23.21
N ILE A 225 30.57 -14.02 -23.37
CA ILE A 225 30.45 -12.70 -22.75
C ILE A 225 29.41 -12.83 -21.62
N GLU A 226 29.76 -12.40 -20.45
CA GLU A 226 28.85 -12.30 -19.32
C GLU A 226 28.66 -10.80 -18.98
N LEU A 227 27.42 -10.33 -19.04
CA LEU A 227 27.04 -8.98 -18.64
C LEU A 227 26.50 -9.06 -17.22
N THR A 228 27.19 -8.41 -16.28
CA THR A 228 26.69 -8.21 -14.92
C THR A 228 26.25 -6.78 -14.75
N GLY A 229 25.00 -6.57 -14.29
CA GLY A 229 24.41 -5.27 -13.98
C GLY A 229 24.38 -5.01 -12.47
#